data_204e5937d211f0406ab91e688fa809c6
#
_entry.id   204e5937d211f0406ab91e688fa809c6
#
_cell.length_a   1.000
_cell.length_b   1.000
_cell.length_c   1.000
_cell.angle_alpha   90.00
_cell.angle_beta   90.00
_cell.angle_gamma   90.00
#
_symmetry.space_group_name_H-M   'P 1'
#
loop_
_entity.id
_entity.type
_entity.pdbx_description
1 polymer ?
#
loop_
_entity_poly.entity_id
_entity_poly.type
_entity_poly.pdbx_seq_one_letter_code
_entity_poly.pdbx_strand_id
1 'polypeptide(L)'
;MTSAKRKSLARQSAAPRLWLAGGLGLFGLLLLAAVYATQTANTAQATTNQPVTLNGITVPPVPTLDPARVASGETLYTQYCAACHGADLQGAPNWKQRLPNGSFPPPPHDPTGHTWHHPDDQLVAITALGGDPAYNGVMPGFAVSLTTDQMATILDFIKSRWGSQEREYQWWITATSRGQP
;
A
#
# COMPACT_ATOMS: atom_id res chain seq x y z
N MET A 1 45.80 73.94 -36.31
CA MET A 1 45.96 72.65 -37.03
C MET A 1 46.62 71.67 -36.06
N THR A 2 45.84 70.89 -35.32
CA THR A 2 46.34 69.86 -34.41
C THR A 2 45.49 68.64 -34.49
N SER A 3 46.10 67.57 -35.03
CA SER A 3 45.52 66.26 -35.25
C SER A 3 45.44 65.47 -33.92
N ALA A 4 44.22 65.06 -33.51
CA ALA A 4 44.00 64.23 -32.34
C ALA A 4 44.03 62.75 -32.71
N LYS A 5 45.02 62.04 -32.16
CA LYS A 5 45.17 60.56 -32.30
C LYS A 5 44.16 59.83 -31.38
N ARG A 6 43.19 59.11 -31.95
CA ARG A 6 42.30 58.19 -31.20
C ARG A 6 43.07 56.94 -30.81
N LYS A 7 43.15 56.66 -29.54
CA LYS A 7 43.59 55.34 -29.01
C LYS A 7 42.42 54.36 -29.00
N SER A 8 42.59 53.29 -29.74
CA SER A 8 41.70 52.12 -29.73
C SER A 8 41.93 51.33 -28.43
N LEU A 9 40.89 51.19 -27.61
CA LEU A 9 40.87 50.31 -26.47
C LEU A 9 40.33 48.94 -26.92
N ALA A 10 41.19 47.95 -26.93
CA ALA A 10 40.80 46.55 -27.15
C ALA A 10 39.98 46.03 -25.94
N ARG A 11 38.73 45.68 -26.19
CA ARG A 11 37.89 44.96 -25.23
C ARG A 11 38.39 43.51 -25.17
N GLN A 12 38.97 43.13 -24.02
CA GLN A 12 39.20 41.74 -23.69
C GLN A 12 37.86 41.14 -23.26
N SER A 13 37.36 40.18 -24.04
CA SER A 13 36.22 39.35 -23.70
C SER A 13 36.62 38.31 -22.68
N ALA A 14 36.19 38.47 -21.45
CA ALA A 14 36.29 37.45 -20.40
C ALA A 14 35.21 36.36 -20.68
N ALA A 15 35.63 35.17 -21.06
CA ALA A 15 34.74 34.01 -21.17
C ALA A 15 34.26 33.56 -19.76
N PRO A 16 32.97 33.25 -19.55
CA PRO A 16 32.51 32.76 -18.25
C PRO A 16 32.87 31.31 -18.07
N ARG A 17 33.80 31.04 -17.16
CA ARG A 17 34.13 29.69 -16.67
C ARG A 17 33.19 29.29 -15.54
N LEU A 18 31.88 29.10 -15.78
CA LEU A 18 30.91 28.81 -14.72
C LEU A 18 29.90 27.70 -15.03
N TRP A 19 30.26 26.65 -15.83
CA TRP A 19 29.30 25.60 -16.14
C TRP A 19 29.75 24.18 -15.77
N LEU A 20 30.86 23.99 -15.05
CA LEU A 20 31.32 22.63 -14.68
C LEU A 20 31.03 22.22 -13.24
N ALA A 21 30.59 23.13 -12.36
CA ALA A 21 30.33 22.79 -10.95
C ALA A 21 28.88 22.29 -10.69
N GLY A 22 27.92 22.60 -11.58
CA GLY A 22 26.50 22.23 -11.36
C GLY A 22 26.16 20.79 -11.75
N GLY A 23 26.89 20.20 -12.69
CA GLY A 23 26.58 18.85 -13.19
C GLY A 23 26.93 17.71 -12.22
N LEU A 24 28.00 17.86 -11.45
CA LEU A 24 28.44 16.83 -10.50
C LEU A 24 27.52 16.72 -9.28
N GLY A 25 26.93 17.85 -8.83
CA GLY A 25 26.01 17.86 -7.70
C GLY A 25 24.67 17.17 -7.98
N LEU A 26 24.09 17.41 -9.16
CA LEU A 26 22.82 16.78 -9.57
C LEU A 26 22.98 15.27 -9.83
N PHE A 27 24.08 14.85 -10.42
CA PHE A 27 24.37 13.44 -10.65
C PHE A 27 24.60 12.68 -9.33
N GLY A 28 25.27 13.29 -8.36
CA GLY A 28 25.48 12.72 -7.02
C GLY A 28 24.17 12.58 -6.24
N LEU A 29 23.25 13.55 -6.31
CA LEU A 29 21.94 13.48 -5.67
C LEU A 29 21.04 12.41 -6.29
N LEU A 30 21.06 12.23 -7.62
CA LEU A 30 20.30 11.20 -8.30
C LEU A 30 20.83 9.79 -7.97
N LEU A 31 22.14 9.61 -7.87
CA LEU A 31 22.76 8.34 -7.47
C LEU A 31 22.45 8.01 -6.01
N LEU A 32 22.49 8.99 -5.09
CA LEU A 32 22.13 8.79 -3.69
C LEU A 32 20.66 8.45 -3.53
N ALA A 33 19.76 9.08 -4.27
CA ALA A 33 18.33 8.78 -4.28
C ALA A 33 18.05 7.37 -4.82
N ALA A 34 18.75 6.96 -5.88
CA ALA A 34 18.61 5.60 -6.44
C ALA A 34 19.12 4.53 -5.47
N VAL A 35 20.26 4.76 -4.81
CA VAL A 35 20.80 3.85 -3.79
C VAL A 35 19.88 3.76 -2.59
N TYR A 36 19.32 4.89 -2.13
CA TYR A 36 18.37 4.92 -1.02
C TYR A 36 17.08 4.17 -1.37
N ALA A 37 16.54 4.38 -2.58
CA ALA A 37 15.35 3.67 -3.04
C ALA A 37 15.56 2.15 -3.18
N THR A 38 16.74 1.71 -3.64
CA THR A 38 17.07 0.28 -3.71
C THR A 38 17.29 -0.34 -2.34
N GLN A 39 17.85 0.40 -1.38
CA GLN A 39 18.04 -0.09 -0.01
C GLN A 39 16.70 -0.22 0.73
N THR A 40 15.77 0.73 0.57
CA THR A 40 14.44 0.64 1.18
C THR A 40 13.61 -0.50 0.58
N ALA A 41 13.70 -0.74 -0.73
CA ALA A 41 13.06 -1.88 -1.38
C ALA A 41 13.65 -3.22 -0.90
N ASN A 42 14.96 -3.32 -0.74
CA ASN A 42 15.63 -4.53 -0.24
C ASN A 42 15.32 -4.81 1.24
N THR A 43 15.18 -3.79 2.09
CA THR A 43 14.80 -3.98 3.50
C THR A 43 13.35 -4.42 3.65
N ALA A 44 12.43 -3.87 2.82
CA ALA A 44 11.04 -4.33 2.80
C ALA A 44 10.91 -5.79 2.31
N GLN A 45 11.76 -6.21 1.36
CA GLN A 45 11.78 -7.57 0.83
C GLN A 45 12.45 -8.58 1.78
N ALA A 46 13.42 -8.15 2.58
CA ALA A 46 14.12 -9.00 3.54
C ALA A 46 13.20 -9.47 4.69
N THR A 47 12.21 -8.67 5.08
CA THR A 47 11.24 -9.06 6.12
C THR A 47 10.23 -10.10 5.63
N THR A 48 9.94 -10.18 4.33
CA THR A 48 8.96 -11.13 3.79
C THR A 48 9.47 -12.57 3.66
N ASN A 49 10.77 -12.80 3.73
CA ASN A 49 11.39 -14.13 3.60
C ASN A 49 11.72 -14.81 4.93
N GLN A 50 11.40 -14.19 6.06
CA GLN A 50 11.61 -14.79 7.37
C GLN A 50 10.33 -15.42 7.92
N PRO A 51 10.43 -16.58 8.62
CA PRO A 51 9.29 -17.13 9.35
C PRO A 51 8.74 -16.12 10.36
N VAL A 52 7.42 -16.10 10.53
CA VAL A 52 6.75 -15.23 11.50
C VAL A 52 6.54 -16.01 12.79
N THR A 53 7.02 -15.45 13.92
CA THR A 53 6.83 -16.05 15.24
C THR A 53 6.05 -15.09 16.13
N LEU A 54 4.85 -15.46 16.52
CA LEU A 54 4.03 -14.73 17.49
C LEU A 54 3.53 -15.69 18.56
N ASN A 55 3.52 -15.25 19.80
CA ASN A 55 3.05 -16.05 20.94
C ASN A 55 3.71 -17.45 21.07
N GLY A 56 4.97 -17.57 20.66
CA GLY A 56 5.71 -18.83 20.65
C GLY A 56 5.37 -19.80 19.51
N ILE A 57 4.48 -19.43 18.58
CA ILE A 57 4.13 -20.23 17.41
C ILE A 57 4.79 -19.62 16.17
N THR A 58 5.55 -20.45 15.45
CA THR A 58 6.25 -20.06 14.23
C THR A 58 5.49 -20.59 13.01
N VAL A 59 5.21 -19.70 12.06
CA VAL A 59 4.61 -20.03 10.76
C VAL A 59 5.57 -19.68 9.63
N PRO A 60 5.38 -20.24 8.41
CA PRO A 60 6.19 -19.90 7.25
C PRO A 60 6.23 -18.39 6.98
N PRO A 61 7.19 -17.91 6.17
CA PRO A 61 7.26 -16.51 5.76
C PRO A 61 5.95 -16.03 5.13
N VAL A 62 5.68 -14.72 5.28
CA VAL A 62 4.52 -14.09 4.63
C VAL A 62 4.58 -14.30 3.11
N PRO A 63 3.53 -14.85 2.48
CA PRO A 63 3.51 -15.02 1.04
C PRO A 63 3.66 -13.70 0.28
N THR A 64 4.47 -13.69 -0.77
CA THR A 64 4.55 -12.57 -1.70
C THR A 64 3.24 -12.46 -2.47
N LEU A 65 2.72 -11.25 -2.61
CA LEU A 65 1.56 -10.98 -3.42
C LEU A 65 1.95 -10.94 -4.91
N ASP A 66 1.15 -11.58 -5.76
CA ASP A 66 1.30 -11.47 -7.21
C ASP A 66 0.80 -10.09 -7.68
N PRO A 67 1.65 -9.26 -8.33
CA PRO A 67 1.24 -7.94 -8.80
C PRO A 67 0.06 -7.96 -9.77
N ALA A 68 -0.10 -8.99 -10.59
CA ALA A 68 -1.22 -9.11 -11.52
C ALA A 68 -2.54 -9.38 -10.77
N ARG A 69 -2.49 -10.22 -9.71
CA ARG A 69 -3.65 -10.42 -8.84
C ARG A 69 -3.99 -9.16 -8.05
N VAL A 70 -3.00 -8.44 -7.56
CA VAL A 70 -3.22 -7.15 -6.87
C VAL A 70 -3.94 -6.16 -7.79
N ALA A 71 -3.50 -5.99 -9.04
CA ALA A 71 -4.13 -5.10 -10.01
C ALA A 71 -5.58 -5.52 -10.35
N SER A 72 -5.80 -6.83 -10.50
CA SER A 72 -7.15 -7.38 -10.71
C SER A 72 -8.04 -7.16 -9.49
N GLY A 73 -7.48 -7.32 -8.29
CA GLY A 73 -8.15 -7.07 -7.02
C GLY A 73 -8.54 -5.61 -6.83
N GLU A 74 -7.70 -4.66 -7.24
CA GLU A 74 -8.02 -3.23 -7.25
C GLU A 74 -9.23 -2.92 -8.12
N THR A 75 -9.29 -3.52 -9.30
CA THR A 75 -10.43 -3.38 -10.21
C THR A 75 -11.73 -3.90 -9.57
N LEU A 76 -11.69 -5.10 -9.00
CA LEU A 76 -12.83 -5.71 -8.32
C LEU A 76 -13.23 -4.92 -7.07
N TYR A 77 -12.27 -4.48 -6.26
CA TYR A 77 -12.52 -3.65 -5.07
C TYR A 77 -13.22 -2.35 -5.46
N THR A 78 -12.75 -1.67 -6.48
CA THR A 78 -13.35 -0.42 -6.99
C THR A 78 -14.80 -0.65 -7.40
N GLN A 79 -15.10 -1.76 -8.05
CA GLN A 79 -16.43 -2.07 -8.54
C GLN A 79 -17.42 -2.46 -7.43
N TYR A 80 -16.99 -3.23 -6.43
CA TYR A 80 -17.89 -3.86 -5.47
C TYR A 80 -17.80 -3.32 -4.04
N CYS A 81 -16.66 -2.72 -3.65
CA CYS A 81 -16.38 -2.40 -2.26
C CYS A 81 -16.20 -0.91 -2.00
N ALA A 82 -15.58 -0.18 -2.94
CA ALA A 82 -15.13 1.20 -2.75
C ALA A 82 -16.26 2.18 -2.46
N ALA A 83 -17.48 1.94 -2.96
CA ALA A 83 -18.64 2.81 -2.71
C ALA A 83 -18.97 2.95 -1.21
N CYS A 84 -18.71 1.90 -0.42
CA CYS A 84 -18.94 1.89 1.02
C CYS A 84 -17.66 2.03 1.83
N HIS A 85 -16.59 1.33 1.44
CA HIS A 85 -15.35 1.27 2.20
C HIS A 85 -14.31 2.33 1.80
N GLY A 86 -14.64 3.18 0.81
CA GLY A 86 -13.77 4.23 0.29
C GLY A 86 -12.77 3.71 -0.75
N ALA A 87 -12.43 4.57 -1.72
CA ALA A 87 -11.48 4.22 -2.79
C ALA A 87 -10.06 3.97 -2.27
N ASP A 88 -9.69 4.66 -1.19
CA ASP A 88 -8.40 4.53 -0.51
C ASP A 88 -8.46 3.60 0.71
N LEU A 89 -9.48 2.73 0.80
CA LEU A 89 -9.73 1.79 1.89
C LEU A 89 -10.00 2.45 3.26
N GLN A 90 -10.25 3.74 3.29
CA GLN A 90 -10.34 4.57 4.50
C GLN A 90 -11.61 4.35 5.32
N GLY A 91 -12.61 3.64 4.78
CA GLY A 91 -13.89 3.42 5.44
C GLY A 91 -14.71 4.69 5.64
N ALA A 92 -15.75 4.60 6.44
CA ALA A 92 -16.59 5.72 6.83
C ALA A 92 -16.05 6.42 8.09
N PRO A 93 -16.29 7.75 8.23
CA PRO A 93 -16.01 8.45 9.49
C PRO A 93 -16.73 7.79 10.67
N ASN A 94 -16.09 7.80 11.84
CA ASN A 94 -16.67 7.26 13.08
C ASN A 94 -17.15 5.79 12.99
N TRP A 95 -16.50 4.97 12.16
CA TRP A 95 -16.89 3.59 11.91
C TRP A 95 -17.02 2.70 13.17
N LYS A 96 -16.41 3.11 14.30
CA LYS A 96 -16.53 2.42 15.60
C LYS A 96 -17.80 2.81 16.37
N GLN A 97 -18.57 3.79 15.89
CA GLN A 97 -19.78 4.27 16.56
C GLN A 97 -21.01 3.71 15.85
N ARG A 98 -21.94 3.13 16.62
CA ARG A 98 -23.21 2.63 16.06
C ARG A 98 -24.07 3.76 15.53
N LEU A 99 -24.70 3.50 14.38
CA LEU A 99 -25.75 4.34 13.84
C LEU A 99 -27.05 4.18 14.67
N PRO A 100 -28.03 5.10 14.53
CA PRO A 100 -29.31 5.00 15.25
C PRO A 100 -30.08 3.69 15.02
N ASN A 101 -29.89 3.04 13.87
CA ASN A 101 -30.49 1.73 13.56
C ASN A 101 -29.70 0.55 14.16
N GLY A 102 -28.65 0.80 14.93
CA GLY A 102 -27.83 -0.21 15.59
C GLY A 102 -26.72 -0.81 14.74
N SER A 103 -26.65 -0.53 13.43
CA SER A 103 -25.56 -0.97 12.57
C SER A 103 -24.28 -0.17 12.78
N PHE A 104 -23.14 -0.67 12.27
CA PHE A 104 -21.91 0.11 12.18
C PHE A 104 -21.73 0.66 10.77
N PRO A 105 -21.16 1.87 10.63
CA PRO A 105 -20.68 2.34 9.34
C PRO A 105 -19.58 1.41 8.77
N PRO A 106 -19.37 1.40 7.44
CA PRO A 106 -18.33 0.58 6.81
C PRO A 106 -16.94 0.84 7.40
N PRO A 107 -16.25 -0.18 7.93
CA PRO A 107 -14.93 0.01 8.52
C PRO A 107 -13.86 0.23 7.45
N PRO A 108 -12.70 0.84 7.82
CA PRO A 108 -11.52 0.89 6.97
C PRO A 108 -10.96 -0.50 6.69
N HIS A 109 -10.38 -0.67 5.51
CA HIS A 109 -9.57 -1.84 5.14
C HIS A 109 -8.07 -1.52 5.08
N ASP A 110 -7.68 -0.27 5.30
CA ASP A 110 -6.31 0.16 5.50
C ASP A 110 -5.78 -0.24 6.91
N PRO A 111 -4.51 0.04 7.26
CA PRO A 111 -3.96 -0.27 8.58
C PRO A 111 -4.71 0.34 9.78
N THR A 112 -5.50 1.41 9.57
CA THR A 112 -6.29 2.06 10.63
C THR A 112 -7.56 1.29 11.01
N GLY A 113 -7.96 0.34 10.16
CA GLY A 113 -9.08 -0.56 10.40
C GLY A 113 -8.70 -1.78 11.25
N HIS A 114 -9.50 -2.84 11.14
CA HIS A 114 -9.26 -4.09 11.86
C HIS A 114 -9.34 -5.35 10.98
N THR A 115 -9.40 -5.19 9.67
CA THR A 115 -9.49 -6.29 8.70
C THR A 115 -8.35 -7.29 8.86
N TRP A 116 -7.15 -6.81 9.16
CA TRP A 116 -5.96 -7.63 9.37
C TRP A 116 -5.97 -8.47 10.67
N HIS A 117 -6.99 -8.33 11.52
CA HIS A 117 -7.21 -9.18 12.69
C HIS A 117 -7.95 -10.50 12.38
N HIS A 118 -8.34 -10.71 11.13
CA HIS A 118 -9.13 -11.87 10.71
C HIS A 118 -8.35 -12.75 9.71
N PRO A 119 -8.47 -14.08 9.78
CA PRO A 119 -7.87 -14.98 8.81
C PRO A 119 -8.57 -14.89 7.44
N ASP A 120 -7.89 -15.33 6.38
CA ASP A 120 -8.36 -15.24 5.00
C ASP A 120 -9.72 -15.90 4.77
N ASP A 121 -9.91 -17.09 5.32
CA ASP A 121 -11.16 -17.85 5.18
C ASP A 121 -12.36 -17.12 5.80
N GLN A 122 -12.16 -16.48 6.96
CA GLN A 122 -13.19 -15.67 7.58
C GLN A 122 -13.49 -14.42 6.75
N LEU A 123 -12.47 -13.73 6.22
CA LEU A 123 -12.66 -12.55 5.38
C LEU A 123 -13.40 -12.89 4.08
N VAL A 124 -13.08 -14.02 3.46
CA VAL A 124 -13.81 -14.53 2.29
C VAL A 124 -15.25 -14.88 2.65
N ALA A 125 -15.48 -15.53 3.79
CA ALA A 125 -16.83 -15.88 4.25
C ALA A 125 -17.68 -14.62 4.53
N ILE A 126 -17.12 -13.59 5.18
CA ILE A 126 -17.80 -12.30 5.41
C ILE A 126 -18.13 -11.65 4.08
N THR A 127 -17.22 -11.66 3.11
CA THR A 127 -17.48 -11.10 1.78
C THR A 127 -18.59 -11.87 1.05
N ALA A 128 -18.58 -13.19 1.16
CA ALA A 128 -19.58 -14.04 0.51
C ALA A 128 -20.98 -13.88 1.12
N LEU A 129 -21.08 -13.85 2.44
CA LEU A 129 -22.33 -13.88 3.19
C LEU A 129 -22.88 -12.50 3.53
N GLY A 130 -22.01 -11.48 3.60
CA GLY A 130 -22.36 -10.15 4.03
C GLY A 130 -22.17 -9.93 5.54
N GLY A 131 -22.68 -8.79 6.03
CA GLY A 131 -22.58 -8.41 7.44
C GLY A 131 -23.36 -9.33 8.36
N ASP A 132 -22.81 -9.60 9.54
CA ASP A 132 -23.43 -10.45 10.55
C ASP A 132 -24.75 -9.83 11.08
N PRO A 133 -25.90 -10.53 10.95
CA PRO A 133 -27.18 -10.05 11.48
C PRO A 133 -27.18 -9.79 12.99
N ALA A 134 -26.33 -10.48 13.77
CA ALA A 134 -26.21 -10.26 15.23
C ALA A 134 -25.71 -8.85 15.55
N TYR A 135 -25.02 -8.19 14.63
CA TYR A 135 -24.55 -6.81 14.74
C TYR A 135 -25.31 -5.81 13.87
N ASN A 136 -26.51 -6.19 13.38
CA ASN A 136 -27.28 -5.44 12.40
C ASN A 136 -26.44 -5.09 11.16
N GLY A 137 -25.62 -6.03 10.69
CA GLY A 137 -24.72 -5.84 9.56
C GLY A 137 -25.49 -5.50 8.29
N VAL A 138 -25.07 -4.42 7.62
CA VAL A 138 -25.70 -3.89 6.39
C VAL A 138 -24.88 -4.17 5.14
N MET A 139 -23.71 -4.77 5.27
CA MET A 139 -22.88 -5.19 4.14
C MET A 139 -23.63 -6.28 3.35
N PRO A 140 -23.84 -6.14 2.04
CA PRO A 140 -24.44 -7.20 1.24
C PRO A 140 -23.51 -8.40 1.08
N GLY A 141 -24.06 -9.59 0.91
CA GLY A 141 -23.31 -10.77 0.51
C GLY A 141 -23.03 -10.79 -1.00
N PHE A 142 -21.83 -11.19 -1.38
CA PHE A 142 -21.37 -11.18 -2.77
C PHE A 142 -21.25 -12.57 -3.42
N ALA A 143 -21.66 -13.65 -2.75
CA ALA A 143 -21.54 -15.02 -3.28
C ALA A 143 -22.25 -15.25 -4.64
N VAL A 144 -23.26 -14.43 -4.96
CA VAL A 144 -23.97 -14.50 -6.26
C VAL A 144 -23.20 -13.76 -7.37
N SER A 145 -22.42 -12.74 -7.01
CA SER A 145 -21.75 -11.82 -7.95
C SER A 145 -20.26 -12.08 -8.10
N LEU A 146 -19.63 -12.71 -7.11
CA LEU A 146 -18.20 -12.97 -7.06
C LEU A 146 -17.91 -14.42 -6.76
N THR A 147 -16.95 -15.00 -7.46
CA THR A 147 -16.38 -16.30 -7.09
C THR A 147 -15.49 -16.17 -5.85
N THR A 148 -15.23 -17.30 -5.18
CA THR A 148 -14.31 -17.36 -4.04
C THR A 148 -12.91 -16.84 -4.41
N ASP A 149 -12.42 -17.15 -5.62
CA ASP A 149 -11.13 -16.66 -6.10
C ASP A 149 -11.14 -15.14 -6.34
N GLN A 150 -12.22 -14.57 -6.85
CA GLN A 150 -12.35 -13.11 -7.00
C GLN A 150 -12.37 -12.40 -5.64
N MET A 151 -13.05 -12.98 -4.64
CA MET A 151 -13.03 -12.45 -3.27
C MET A 151 -11.62 -12.52 -2.66
N ALA A 152 -10.90 -13.63 -2.84
CA ALA A 152 -9.49 -13.75 -2.43
C ALA A 152 -8.59 -12.76 -3.17
N THR A 153 -8.85 -12.49 -4.46
CA THR A 153 -8.13 -11.50 -5.27
C THR A 153 -8.35 -10.08 -4.74
N ILE A 154 -9.56 -9.74 -4.29
CA ILE A 154 -9.83 -8.46 -3.59
C ILE A 154 -9.00 -8.37 -2.30
N LEU A 155 -8.89 -9.46 -1.54
CA LEU A 155 -8.05 -9.49 -0.33
C LEU A 155 -6.57 -9.27 -0.64
N ASP A 156 -6.05 -9.79 -1.76
CA ASP A 156 -4.67 -9.53 -2.19
C ASP A 156 -4.43 -8.03 -2.42
N PHE A 157 -5.38 -7.32 -3.03
CA PHE A 157 -5.31 -5.86 -3.15
C PHE A 157 -5.35 -5.17 -1.79
N ILE A 158 -6.27 -5.51 -0.90
CA ILE A 158 -6.35 -4.94 0.44
C ILE A 158 -5.03 -5.16 1.20
N LYS A 159 -4.51 -6.38 1.19
CA LYS A 159 -3.22 -6.75 1.80
C LYS A 159 -2.04 -5.98 1.23
N SER A 160 -2.07 -5.58 -0.04
CA SER A 160 -1.03 -4.78 -0.66
C SER A 160 -0.92 -3.36 -0.09
N ARG A 161 -1.96 -2.91 0.61
CA ARG A 161 -2.03 -1.58 1.25
C ARG A 161 -1.62 -1.61 2.72
N TRP A 162 -1.31 -2.78 3.27
CA TRP A 162 -0.86 -2.96 4.65
C TRP A 162 0.66 -2.88 4.76
N GLY A 163 1.12 -2.44 5.94
CA GLY A 163 2.52 -2.52 6.32
C GLY A 163 2.95 -3.94 6.66
N SER A 164 4.23 -4.13 6.96
CA SER A 164 4.78 -5.43 7.34
C SER A 164 4.11 -6.00 8.60
N GLN A 165 3.83 -5.15 9.58
CA GLN A 165 3.24 -5.57 10.86
C GLN A 165 1.85 -6.18 10.67
N GLU A 166 0.95 -5.52 9.93
CA GLU A 166 -0.39 -6.01 9.64
C GLU A 166 -0.35 -7.28 8.78
N ARG A 167 0.58 -7.31 7.79
CA ARG A 167 0.78 -8.46 6.92
C ARG A 167 1.27 -9.70 7.68
N GLU A 168 2.24 -9.55 8.58
CA GLU A 168 2.79 -10.61 9.41
C GLU A 168 1.75 -11.14 10.39
N TYR A 169 1.04 -10.26 11.08
CA TYR A 169 0.00 -10.66 12.03
C TYR A 169 -1.16 -11.40 11.34
N GLN A 170 -1.67 -10.84 10.25
CA GLN A 170 -2.77 -11.45 9.49
C GLN A 170 -2.38 -12.80 8.89
N TRP A 171 -1.15 -12.92 8.38
CA TRP A 171 -0.64 -14.20 7.89
C TRP A 171 -0.50 -15.22 9.02
N TRP A 172 0.01 -14.81 10.17
CA TRP A 172 0.13 -15.70 11.32
C TRP A 172 -1.24 -16.23 11.76
N ILE A 173 -2.28 -15.40 11.86
CA ILE A 173 -3.65 -15.84 12.15
C ILE A 173 -4.14 -16.81 11.07
N THR A 174 -3.96 -16.49 9.81
CA THR A 174 -4.40 -17.32 8.68
C THR A 174 -3.71 -18.69 8.69
N ALA A 175 -2.41 -18.73 8.95
CA ALA A 175 -1.66 -19.99 8.95
C ALA A 175 -2.01 -20.86 10.17
N THR A 176 -2.26 -20.24 11.32
CA THR A 176 -2.63 -20.97 12.55
C THR A 176 -4.09 -21.42 12.54
N SER A 177 -5.02 -20.66 11.96
CA SER A 177 -6.43 -21.08 11.84
C SER A 177 -6.63 -22.33 10.97
N ARG A 178 -5.81 -22.48 9.93
CA ARG A 178 -5.83 -23.66 9.04
C ARG A 178 -5.29 -24.93 9.69
N GLY A 179 -4.54 -24.82 10.76
CA GLY A 179 -3.95 -25.94 11.51
C GLY A 179 -4.76 -26.37 12.72
N GLN A 180 -5.90 -25.73 13.01
CA GLN A 180 -6.82 -26.17 14.07
C GLN A 180 -7.83 -27.16 13.49
N PRO A 181 -7.93 -28.38 14.05
CA PRO A 181 -8.89 -29.40 13.62
C PRO A 181 -10.33 -29.00 13.94
#